data_336b1eadde980d2434ff5a2ef886f4c2
#
_entry.id   336b1eadde980d2434ff5a2ef886f4c2
#
_cell.length_a   1.000
_cell.length_b   1.000
_cell.length_c   1.000
_cell.angle_alpha   90.00
_cell.angle_beta   90.00
_cell.angle_gamma   90.00
#
_symmetry.space_group_name_H-M   'P 1'
#
loop_
_entity.id
_entity.type
_entity.pdbx_description
1 polymer ?
#
loop_
_entity_poly.entity_id
_entity_poly.type
_entity_poly.pdbx_seq_one_letter_code
_entity_poly.pdbx_strand_id
1 'polypeptide(L)'
;MIRHIVMFKIKDEYKNEIPQLVKNFQGMKGRIEGMLDLEAGADILHSERSYDLALITVFQDRAAFDAYQTHPVHMPVKKRMHEVRSASVACDFEM
;
A
#
# COMPACT_ATOMS: atom_id res chain seq x y z
N MET A 1 5.80 14.88 9.90
CA MET A 1 5.40 13.50 9.54
C MET A 1 4.79 13.51 8.14
N ILE A 2 4.92 12.40 7.44
CA ILE A 2 4.37 12.26 6.08
C ILE A 2 3.32 11.18 6.09
N ARG A 3 2.15 11.46 5.52
CA ARG A 3 1.12 10.47 5.28
C ARG A 3 1.13 10.10 3.80
N HIS A 4 1.29 8.82 3.54
CA HIS A 4 1.29 8.23 2.21
C HIS A 4 -0.01 7.45 2.02
N ILE A 5 -0.77 7.81 1.00
CA ILE A 5 -2.03 7.13 0.67
C ILE A 5 -1.92 6.61 -0.75
N VAL A 6 -2.18 5.33 -0.94
CA VAL A 6 -2.23 4.73 -2.27
C VAL A 6 -3.41 3.78 -2.38
N MET A 7 -4.07 3.80 -3.53
CA MET A 7 -5.16 2.89 -3.84
C MET A 7 -4.82 2.14 -5.12
N PHE A 8 -5.24 0.88 -5.16
CA PHE A 8 -4.93 -0.01 -6.28
C PHE A 8 -6.20 -0.59 -6.89
N LYS A 9 -6.21 -0.67 -8.22
CA LYS A 9 -7.13 -1.56 -8.95
C LYS A 9 -6.36 -2.81 -9.34
N ILE A 10 -6.97 -3.95 -9.14
CA ILE A 10 -6.36 -5.25 -9.41
C ILE A 10 -6.93 -5.80 -10.71
N LYS A 11 -6.07 -6.39 -11.53
CA LYS A 11 -6.50 -7.08 -12.77
C LYS A 11 -7.55 -8.14 -12.43
N ASP A 12 -8.54 -8.30 -13.29
CA ASP A 12 -9.66 -9.21 -13.04
C ASP A 12 -9.20 -10.63 -12.68
N GLU A 13 -8.17 -11.14 -13.37
CA GLU A 13 -7.64 -12.49 -13.13
C GLU A 13 -6.98 -12.67 -11.78
N TYR A 14 -6.66 -11.57 -11.06
CA TYR A 14 -6.01 -11.62 -9.74
C TYR A 14 -6.89 -11.14 -8.59
N LYS A 15 -8.17 -10.86 -8.83
CA LYS A 15 -9.05 -10.32 -7.77
C LYS A 15 -9.22 -11.25 -6.59
N ASN A 16 -9.08 -12.54 -6.80
CA ASN A 16 -9.13 -13.53 -5.72
C ASN A 16 -7.93 -13.41 -4.76
N GLU A 17 -6.86 -12.71 -5.15
CA GLU A 17 -5.69 -12.49 -4.31
C GLU A 17 -5.84 -11.27 -3.37
N ILE A 18 -6.87 -10.45 -3.52
CA ILE A 18 -7.02 -9.21 -2.75
C ILE A 18 -6.85 -9.44 -1.24
N PRO A 19 -7.49 -10.44 -0.61
CA PRO A 19 -7.27 -10.67 0.83
C PRO A 19 -5.81 -10.94 1.19
N GLN A 20 -5.07 -11.65 0.35
CA GLN A 20 -3.65 -11.91 0.58
C GLN A 20 -2.80 -10.66 0.37
N LEU A 21 -3.14 -9.84 -0.62
CA LEU A 21 -2.44 -8.57 -0.86
C LEU A 21 -2.57 -7.63 0.33
N VAL A 22 -3.77 -7.55 0.92
CA VAL A 22 -4.01 -6.77 2.13
C VAL A 22 -3.14 -7.30 3.28
N LYS A 23 -3.09 -8.61 3.47
CA LYS A 23 -2.25 -9.23 4.51
C LYS A 23 -0.78 -8.97 4.28
N ASN A 24 -0.32 -8.96 3.03
CA ASN A 24 1.08 -8.66 2.70
C ASN A 24 1.45 -7.24 3.15
N PHE A 25 0.57 -6.26 2.94
CA PHE A 25 0.78 -4.91 3.43
C PHE A 25 0.76 -4.86 4.96
N GLN A 26 -0.24 -5.45 5.58
CA GLN A 26 -0.37 -5.48 7.05
C GLN A 26 0.87 -6.11 7.71
N GLY A 27 1.47 -7.09 7.05
CA GLY A 27 2.67 -7.76 7.54
C GLY A 27 3.92 -6.89 7.58
N MET A 28 3.91 -5.72 6.95
CA MET A 28 5.03 -4.77 7.00
C MET A 28 5.04 -3.94 8.29
N LYS A 29 3.92 -3.87 8.99
CA LYS A 29 3.79 -3.02 10.19
C LYS A 29 4.80 -3.43 11.25
N GLY A 30 5.51 -2.44 11.79
CA GLY A 30 6.51 -2.65 12.84
C GLY A 30 7.85 -3.20 12.34
N ARG A 31 8.03 -3.36 11.04
CA ARG A 31 9.26 -3.95 10.47
C ARG A 31 10.08 -2.96 9.64
N ILE A 32 9.65 -1.72 9.55
CA ILE A 32 10.30 -0.69 8.73
C ILE A 32 10.60 0.52 9.61
N GLU A 33 11.88 0.89 9.69
CA GLU A 33 12.33 2.02 10.50
C GLU A 33 11.71 3.31 9.98
N GLY A 34 11.21 4.12 10.92
CA GLY A 34 10.60 5.40 10.60
C GLY A 34 9.17 5.32 10.10
N MET A 35 8.63 4.13 9.88
CA MET A 35 7.20 3.96 9.63
C MET A 35 6.48 3.91 10.97
N LEU A 36 5.63 4.91 11.22
CA LEU A 36 4.94 5.08 12.51
C LEU A 36 3.60 4.37 12.56
N ASP A 37 2.94 4.21 11.42
CA ASP A 37 1.65 3.54 11.33
C ASP A 37 1.42 2.97 9.94
N LEU A 38 0.56 1.97 9.86
CA LEU A 38 0.15 1.34 8.62
C LEU A 38 -1.28 0.81 8.75
N GLU A 39 -2.11 1.15 7.78
CA GLU A 39 -3.44 0.57 7.62
C GLU A 39 -3.59 0.08 6.19
N ALA A 40 -4.20 -1.08 6.01
CA ALA A 40 -4.54 -1.60 4.69
C ALA A 40 -5.90 -2.29 4.77
N GLY A 41 -6.69 -2.11 3.72
CA GLY A 41 -8.01 -2.72 3.67
C GLY A 41 -8.54 -2.84 2.26
N ALA A 42 -9.45 -3.78 2.07
CA ALA A 42 -10.12 -4.01 0.80
C ALA A 42 -11.41 -3.20 0.72
N ASP A 43 -11.75 -2.77 -0.50
CA ASP A 43 -13.02 -2.09 -0.76
C ASP A 43 -14.21 -2.98 -0.44
N ILE A 44 -15.27 -2.40 0.08
CA ILE A 44 -16.50 -3.12 0.41
C ILE A 44 -17.69 -2.68 -0.44
N LEU A 45 -17.59 -1.53 -1.11
CA LEU A 45 -18.72 -0.95 -1.82
C LEU A 45 -18.83 -1.41 -3.28
N HIS A 46 -17.70 -1.63 -3.92
CA HIS A 46 -17.62 -2.08 -5.33
C HIS A 46 -18.39 -1.18 -6.30
N SER A 47 -18.30 0.15 -6.09
CA SER A 47 -18.94 1.12 -6.97
C SER A 47 -18.07 1.39 -8.19
N GLU A 48 -18.64 2.12 -9.17
CA GLU A 48 -17.92 2.57 -10.35
C GLU A 48 -16.65 3.36 -10.02
N ARG A 49 -16.68 4.09 -8.88
CA ARG A 49 -15.58 4.94 -8.43
C ARG A 49 -14.57 4.19 -7.55
N SER A 50 -14.91 2.99 -7.11
CA SER A 50 -14.10 2.28 -6.12
C SER A 50 -12.84 1.70 -6.74
N TYR A 51 -11.71 1.88 -6.04
CA TYR A 51 -10.53 1.04 -6.23
C TYR A 51 -10.68 -0.20 -5.36
N ASP A 52 -9.80 -1.19 -5.54
CA ASP A 52 -10.01 -2.51 -4.90
C ASP A 52 -9.43 -2.60 -3.50
N LEU A 53 -8.35 -1.88 -3.23
CA LEU A 53 -7.77 -1.82 -1.89
C LEU A 53 -6.98 -0.53 -1.70
N ALA A 54 -6.81 -0.16 -0.43
CA ALA A 54 -6.07 1.03 -0.03
C ALA A 54 -4.99 0.68 0.98
N LEU A 55 -3.89 1.43 0.90
CA LEU A 55 -2.80 1.41 1.87
C LEU A 55 -2.58 2.82 2.37
N ILE A 56 -2.54 2.99 3.69
CA ILE A 56 -2.22 4.27 4.34
C ILE A 56 -1.05 4.03 5.27
N THR A 57 0.03 4.76 5.07
CA THR A 57 1.22 4.67 5.93
C THR A 57 1.62 6.06 6.43
N VAL A 58 2.21 6.10 7.60
CA VAL A 58 2.72 7.34 8.20
C VAL A 58 4.20 7.16 8.48
N PHE A 59 5.01 8.11 8.01
CA PHE A 59 6.46 8.13 8.19
C PHE A 59 6.87 9.33 9.05
N GLN A 60 7.91 9.16 9.85
CA GLN A 60 8.37 10.22 10.75
C GLN A 60 8.89 11.43 9.99
N ASP A 61 9.49 11.24 8.79
CA ASP A 61 10.06 12.29 7.96
C ASP A 61 10.23 11.84 6.51
N ARG A 62 10.69 12.73 5.65
CA ARG A 62 10.91 12.46 4.24
C ARG A 62 12.00 11.40 4.02
N ALA A 63 13.04 11.41 4.83
CA ALA A 63 14.12 10.44 4.69
C ALA A 63 13.62 9.01 4.93
N ALA A 64 12.77 8.82 5.94
CA ALA A 64 12.15 7.51 6.20
C ALA A 64 11.24 7.08 5.05
N PHE A 65 10.45 7.99 4.50
CA PHE A 65 9.59 7.71 3.35
C PHE A 65 10.42 7.32 2.12
N ASP A 66 11.50 8.04 1.84
CA ASP A 66 12.37 7.72 0.71
C ASP A 66 13.05 6.36 0.89
N ALA A 67 13.53 6.05 2.09
CA ALA A 67 14.15 4.76 2.40
C ALA A 67 13.17 3.58 2.26
N TYR A 68 11.91 3.80 2.54
CA TYR A 68 10.86 2.80 2.40
C TYR A 68 10.76 2.28 0.97
N GLN A 69 10.99 3.11 -0.04
CA GLN A 69 10.82 2.74 -1.45
C GLN A 69 11.66 1.53 -1.87
N THR A 70 12.83 1.36 -1.25
CA THR A 70 13.76 0.26 -1.55
C THR A 70 14.01 -0.67 -0.36
N HIS A 71 13.22 -0.56 0.69
CA HIS A 71 13.40 -1.37 1.90
C HIS A 71 13.16 -2.86 1.61
N PRO A 72 14.00 -3.77 2.12
CA PRO A 72 13.86 -5.21 1.86
C PRO A 72 12.51 -5.80 2.24
N VAL A 73 11.86 -5.26 3.27
CA VAL A 73 10.51 -5.70 3.69
C VAL A 73 9.45 -5.24 2.67
N HIS A 74 9.62 -4.07 2.08
CA HIS A 74 8.68 -3.52 1.10
C HIS A 74 8.84 -4.12 -0.30
N MET A 75 10.06 -4.42 -0.70
CA MET A 75 10.34 -4.81 -2.09
C MET A 75 9.54 -6.00 -2.60
N PRO A 76 9.40 -7.12 -1.85
CA PRO A 76 8.60 -8.25 -2.35
C PRO A 76 7.11 -7.89 -2.49
N VAL A 77 6.57 -7.11 -1.57
CA VAL A 77 5.18 -6.66 -1.60
C VAL A 77 4.95 -5.73 -2.79
N LYS A 78 5.85 -4.79 -2.99
CA LYS A 78 5.85 -3.86 -4.12
C LYS A 78 5.90 -4.60 -5.45
N LYS A 79 6.78 -5.59 -5.57
CA LYS A 79 6.92 -6.40 -6.78
C LYS A 79 5.61 -7.09 -7.13
N ARG A 80 4.95 -7.73 -6.15
CA ARG A 80 3.69 -8.42 -6.41
C ARG A 80 2.60 -7.43 -6.83
N MET A 81 2.54 -6.26 -6.21
CA MET A 81 1.58 -5.23 -6.61
C MET A 81 1.78 -4.79 -8.05
N HIS A 82 3.02 -4.62 -8.50
CA HIS A 82 3.30 -4.29 -9.90
C HIS A 82 2.81 -5.37 -10.87
N GLU A 83 2.85 -6.63 -10.47
CA GLU A 83 2.40 -7.74 -11.31
C GLU A 83 0.87 -7.81 -11.43
N VAL A 84 0.14 -7.50 -10.36
CA VAL A 84 -1.30 -7.75 -10.28
C VAL A 84 -2.18 -6.52 -10.47
N ARG A 85 -1.64 -5.31 -10.34
CA ARG A 85 -2.43 -4.09 -10.46
C ARG A 85 -2.69 -3.71 -11.92
N SER A 86 -3.88 -3.20 -12.20
CA SER A 86 -4.19 -2.54 -13.47
C SER A 86 -4.03 -1.02 -13.39
N ALA A 87 -4.16 -0.45 -12.19
CA ALA A 87 -3.99 0.98 -11.96
C ALA A 87 -3.65 1.26 -10.50
N SER A 88 -3.02 2.40 -10.25
CA SER A 88 -2.83 2.91 -8.89
C SER A 88 -2.86 4.43 -8.89
N VAL A 89 -3.27 5.00 -7.77
CA VAL A 89 -3.25 6.44 -7.52
C VAL A 89 -2.66 6.69 -6.15
N ALA A 90 -1.97 7.81 -5.99
CA ALA A 90 -1.31 8.12 -4.73
C ALA A 90 -1.44 9.60 -4.39
N CYS A 91 -1.41 9.89 -3.11
CA CYS A 91 -1.31 11.24 -2.58
C CYS A 91 -0.45 11.19 -1.32
N ASP A 92 0.59 11.98 -1.29
CA ASP A 92 1.53 12.02 -0.18
C ASP A 92 1.57 13.45 0.35
N PHE A 93 1.38 13.63 1.66
CA PHE A 93 1.34 14.98 2.21
C PHE A 93 1.97 15.06 3.60
N GLU A 94 2.44 16.26 3.93
CA GLU A 94 2.93 16.58 5.27
C GLU A 94 1.76 16.80 6.24
N MET A 95 1.92 16.25 7.42
CA MET A 95 0.92 16.40 8.49
C MET A 95 1.29 17.53 9.43
#